data_e2081bfa30a3ed14c295285e7d11a1bc
#
_entry.id   e2081bfa30a3ed14c295285e7d11a1bc
#
_cell.length_a   1.000
_cell.length_b   1.000
_cell.length_c   1.000
_cell.angle_alpha   90.00
_cell.angle_beta   90.00
_cell.angle_gamma   90.00
#
_symmetry.space_group_name_H-M   'P 1'
#
loop_
_entity.id
_entity.type
_entity.pdbx_description
1 polymer ?
#
loop_
_entity_poly.entity_id
_entity_poly.type
_entity_poly.pdbx_seq_one_letter_code
_entity_poly.pdbx_strand_id
1 'polypeptide(L)'
;TIALSEEPPQLDSTRSTDASSFIVLAHTMEGLISYDNNDQLIPGVAARWEIRDDGATFWIREEAKWSDGEPVTAHDFEFAWTRVLDPTTAAEYAFILYPIKNAEAVNQGDLPKEMLGVRALSDTILEVDFERPTPYFDKLAAFNTYFPVREDFFESTNGRYGADADMLLYNGPY
;
A
#
# COMPACT_ATOMS: atom_id res chain seq x y z
N THR A 1 -23.65 2.08 -6.40
CA THR A 1 -23.51 0.98 -7.38
C THR A 1 -22.45 1.37 -8.37
N ILE A 2 -21.46 0.50 -8.56
CA ILE A 2 -20.40 0.67 -9.54
C ILE A 2 -20.70 -0.26 -10.71
N ALA A 3 -20.69 0.29 -11.93
CA ALA A 3 -20.81 -0.52 -13.14
C ALA A 3 -19.41 -0.88 -13.62
N LEU A 4 -19.13 -2.17 -13.70
CA LEU A 4 -17.88 -2.70 -14.23
C LEU A 4 -18.12 -3.25 -15.63
N SER A 5 -17.16 -3.08 -16.52
CA SER A 5 -17.20 -3.67 -17.86
C SER A 5 -16.86 -5.17 -17.84
N GLU A 6 -16.08 -5.58 -16.86
CA GLU A 6 -15.61 -6.96 -16.68
C GLU A 6 -15.50 -7.28 -15.20
N GLU A 7 -15.56 -8.57 -14.86
CA GLU A 7 -15.32 -9.03 -13.50
C GLU A 7 -13.81 -8.88 -13.17
N PRO A 8 -13.46 -8.30 -11.99
CA PRO A 8 -12.06 -8.20 -11.59
C PRO A 8 -11.42 -9.56 -11.45
N PRO A 9 -10.27 -9.82 -12.09
CA PRO A 9 -9.61 -11.12 -12.00
C PRO A 9 -9.05 -11.41 -10.61
N GLN A 10 -8.72 -10.35 -9.84
CA GLN A 10 -8.25 -10.46 -8.47
C GLN A 10 -8.34 -9.10 -7.78
N LEU A 11 -8.48 -9.12 -6.45
CA LEU A 11 -8.56 -7.92 -5.61
C LEU A 11 -7.34 -7.74 -4.69
N ASP A 12 -6.24 -8.40 -4.99
CA ASP A 12 -4.96 -8.18 -4.33
C ASP A 12 -4.30 -6.93 -4.90
N SER A 13 -4.28 -5.83 -4.12
CA SER A 13 -3.71 -4.55 -4.53
C SER A 13 -2.23 -4.64 -4.94
N THR A 14 -1.50 -5.60 -4.38
CA THR A 14 -0.08 -5.83 -4.67
C THR A 14 0.13 -6.38 -6.09
N ARG A 15 -0.80 -7.18 -6.59
CA ARG A 15 -0.68 -7.92 -7.84
C ARG A 15 -1.60 -7.44 -8.95
N SER A 16 -2.60 -6.62 -8.63
CA SER A 16 -3.58 -6.14 -9.61
C SER A 16 -2.94 -5.20 -10.62
N THR A 17 -3.25 -5.40 -11.90
CA THR A 17 -2.74 -4.59 -13.02
C THR A 17 -3.84 -4.13 -13.97
N ASP A 18 -5.07 -4.57 -13.76
CA ASP A 18 -6.22 -4.28 -14.63
C ASP A 18 -7.11 -3.16 -14.07
N ALA A 19 -7.78 -2.47 -14.98
CA ALA A 19 -8.60 -1.31 -14.63
C ALA A 19 -9.82 -1.67 -13.76
N SER A 20 -10.41 -2.85 -13.95
CA SER A 20 -11.59 -3.28 -13.17
C SER A 20 -11.24 -3.51 -11.71
N SER A 21 -10.11 -4.18 -11.45
CA SER A 21 -9.59 -4.36 -10.09
C SER A 21 -9.25 -3.02 -9.44
N PHE A 22 -8.60 -2.10 -10.17
CA PHE A 22 -8.26 -0.77 -9.65
C PHE A 22 -9.50 0.05 -9.27
N ILE A 23 -10.57 -0.01 -10.06
CA ILE A 23 -11.82 0.68 -9.75
C ILE A 23 -12.41 0.16 -8.43
N VAL A 24 -12.48 -1.15 -8.26
CA VAL A 24 -13.01 -1.76 -7.03
C VAL A 24 -12.14 -1.39 -5.83
N LEU A 25 -10.83 -1.55 -5.95
CA LEU A 25 -9.88 -1.23 -4.88
C LEU A 25 -9.95 0.25 -4.49
N ALA A 26 -10.03 1.16 -5.45
CA ALA A 26 -10.15 2.60 -5.18
C ALA A 26 -11.43 2.97 -4.40
N HIS A 27 -12.49 2.14 -4.46
CA HIS A 27 -13.72 2.38 -3.72
C HIS A 27 -13.77 1.64 -2.37
N THR A 28 -13.03 0.57 -2.22
CA THR A 28 -13.08 -0.30 -1.02
C THR A 28 -11.85 -0.16 -0.14
N MET A 29 -10.77 0.37 -0.67
CA MET A 29 -9.49 0.53 0.02
C MET A 29 -9.10 2.00 0.07
N GLU A 30 -8.24 2.34 1.03
CA GLU A 30 -7.67 3.68 1.18
C GLU A 30 -6.17 3.56 1.43
N GLY A 31 -5.38 4.33 0.68
CA GLY A 31 -3.94 4.44 0.91
C GLY A 31 -3.59 5.51 1.95
N LEU A 32 -2.31 5.77 2.12
CA LEU A 32 -1.84 6.86 2.99
C LEU A 32 -2.41 8.20 2.56
N ILE A 33 -2.48 8.43 1.26
CA ILE A 33 -2.93 9.67 0.63
C ILE A 33 -3.98 9.31 -0.40
N SER A 34 -4.96 10.17 -0.56
CA SER A 34 -6.06 10.04 -1.54
C SER A 34 -6.12 11.25 -2.46
N TYR A 35 -6.96 11.17 -3.48
CA TYR A 35 -7.33 12.31 -4.33
C TYR A 35 -8.77 12.72 -4.04
N ASP A 36 -9.02 14.02 -4.07
CA ASP A 36 -10.38 14.55 -4.08
C ASP A 36 -10.98 14.57 -5.50
N ASN A 37 -12.20 15.07 -5.61
CA ASN A 37 -12.90 15.16 -6.91
C ASN A 37 -12.27 16.17 -7.90
N ASN A 38 -11.27 16.93 -7.47
CA ASN A 38 -10.55 17.91 -8.29
C ASN A 38 -9.09 17.45 -8.55
N ASP A 39 -8.80 16.18 -8.36
CA ASP A 39 -7.47 15.58 -8.49
C ASP A 39 -6.40 16.23 -7.58
N GLN A 40 -6.83 16.76 -6.42
CA GLN A 40 -5.92 17.28 -5.42
C GLN A 40 -5.63 16.22 -4.36
N LEU A 41 -4.36 16.15 -3.91
CA LEU A 41 -3.96 15.25 -2.84
C LEU A 41 -4.59 15.69 -1.52
N ILE A 42 -5.20 14.73 -0.84
CA ILE A 42 -5.83 14.91 0.47
C ILE A 42 -5.38 13.79 1.42
N PRO A 43 -5.47 14.01 2.74
CA PRO A 43 -5.24 12.96 3.71
C PRO A 43 -6.11 11.73 3.46
N GLY A 44 -5.48 10.56 3.46
CA GLY A 44 -6.15 9.26 3.47
C GLY A 44 -6.05 8.64 4.87
N VAL A 45 -5.42 7.47 4.96
CA VAL A 45 -5.08 6.83 6.25
C VAL A 45 -4.08 7.68 7.03
N ALA A 46 -3.16 8.37 6.36
CA ALA A 46 -2.28 9.34 7.00
C ALA A 46 -3.02 10.66 7.23
N ALA A 47 -3.05 11.13 8.49
CA ALA A 47 -3.60 12.44 8.84
C ALA A 47 -2.73 13.57 8.30
N ARG A 48 -1.44 13.36 8.25
CA ARG A 48 -0.44 14.28 7.70
C ARG A 48 0.82 13.53 7.27
N TRP A 49 1.65 14.19 6.47
CA TRP A 49 2.93 13.66 6.03
C TRP A 49 3.93 14.78 5.80
N GLU A 50 5.20 14.42 5.78
CA GLU A 50 6.31 15.32 5.50
C GLU A 50 7.25 14.62 4.51
N ILE A 51 7.61 15.31 3.43
CA ILE A 51 8.57 14.82 2.44
C ILE A 51 9.85 15.66 2.55
N ARG A 52 10.98 14.96 2.68
CA ARG A 52 12.34 15.52 2.73
C ARG A 52 13.14 15.01 1.55
N ASP A 53 14.34 15.54 1.35
CA ASP A 53 15.25 15.07 0.30
C ASP A 53 15.67 13.60 0.50
N ASP A 54 15.79 13.17 1.75
CA ASP A 54 16.27 11.83 2.12
C ASP A 54 15.17 10.82 2.49
N GLY A 55 13.94 11.26 2.57
CA GLY A 55 12.85 10.39 2.97
C GLY A 55 11.51 11.07 3.20
N ALA A 56 10.59 10.33 3.81
CA ALA A 56 9.28 10.82 4.18
C ALA A 56 8.81 10.21 5.51
N THR A 57 7.97 10.95 6.22
CA THR A 57 7.30 10.48 7.43
C THR A 57 5.80 10.63 7.26
N PHE A 58 5.04 9.58 7.63
CA PHE A 58 3.59 9.57 7.59
C PHE A 58 3.05 9.31 9.00
N TRP A 59 2.05 10.09 9.42
CA TRP A 59 1.36 9.93 10.70
C TRP A 59 -0.03 9.37 10.43
N ILE A 60 -0.26 8.12 10.87
CA ILE A 60 -1.49 7.36 10.66
C ILE A 60 -2.58 7.89 11.59
N ARG A 61 -3.80 8.06 11.08
CA ARG A 61 -4.97 8.42 11.90
C ARG A 61 -5.32 7.30 12.88
N GLU A 62 -5.66 7.65 14.09
CA GLU A 62 -6.10 6.68 15.10
C GLU A 62 -7.46 6.05 14.76
N GLU A 63 -8.29 6.77 14.00
CA GLU A 63 -9.64 6.33 13.60
C GLU A 63 -9.63 5.35 12.42
N ALA A 64 -8.51 5.22 11.70
CA ALA A 64 -8.42 4.33 10.54
C ALA A 64 -8.57 2.87 10.98
N LYS A 65 -9.53 2.17 10.38
CA LYS A 65 -9.87 0.79 10.75
C LYS A 65 -10.08 -0.09 9.53
N TRP A 66 -9.76 -1.35 9.71
CA TRP A 66 -10.14 -2.42 8.80
C TRP A 66 -11.63 -2.75 8.94
N SER A 67 -12.17 -3.46 7.95
CA SER A 67 -13.59 -3.86 7.92
C SER A 67 -14.01 -4.78 9.09
N ASP A 68 -13.06 -5.41 9.76
CA ASP A 68 -13.29 -6.21 10.97
C ASP A 68 -13.20 -5.40 12.28
N GLY A 69 -12.93 -4.10 12.21
CA GLY A 69 -12.84 -3.20 13.36
C GLY A 69 -11.45 -3.02 13.94
N GLU A 70 -10.47 -3.80 13.53
CA GLU A 70 -9.09 -3.64 13.96
C GLU A 70 -8.44 -2.37 13.36
N PRO A 71 -7.55 -1.70 14.10
CA PRO A 71 -6.91 -0.48 13.59
C PRO A 71 -6.00 -0.76 12.39
N VAL A 72 -5.98 0.16 11.43
CA VAL A 72 -4.95 0.21 10.39
C VAL A 72 -3.72 0.85 10.99
N THR A 73 -2.57 0.19 10.87
CA THR A 73 -1.32 0.65 11.49
C THR A 73 -0.21 0.86 10.45
N ALA A 74 0.87 1.52 10.87
CA ALA A 74 2.08 1.66 10.06
C ALA A 74 2.70 0.30 9.67
N HIS A 75 2.54 -0.72 10.52
CA HIS A 75 3.01 -2.08 10.23
C HIS A 75 2.31 -2.69 9.02
N ASP A 76 1.06 -2.35 8.76
CA ASP A 76 0.30 -2.83 7.60
C ASP A 76 0.87 -2.31 6.29
N PHE A 77 1.41 -1.09 6.29
CA PHE A 77 2.11 -0.52 5.14
C PHE A 77 3.52 -1.10 4.98
N GLU A 78 4.25 -1.24 6.06
CA GLU A 78 5.58 -1.87 6.04
C GLU A 78 5.50 -3.29 5.48
N PHE A 79 4.57 -4.10 5.96
CA PHE A 79 4.32 -5.45 5.46
C PHE A 79 3.91 -5.44 3.97
N ALA A 80 2.96 -4.60 3.59
CA ALA A 80 2.45 -4.52 2.22
C ALA A 80 3.56 -4.16 1.23
N TRP A 81 4.37 -3.17 1.52
CA TRP A 81 5.44 -2.71 0.63
C TRP A 81 6.59 -3.72 0.56
N THR A 82 6.91 -4.36 1.67
CA THR A 82 7.88 -5.47 1.69
C THR A 82 7.40 -6.62 0.81
N ARG A 83 6.10 -6.93 0.86
CA ARG A 83 5.48 -7.98 0.03
C ARG A 83 5.52 -7.63 -1.45
N VAL A 84 5.23 -6.37 -1.83
CA VAL A 84 5.33 -5.91 -3.23
C VAL A 84 6.72 -6.18 -3.80
N LEU A 85 7.75 -5.94 -2.98
CA LEU A 85 9.15 -6.04 -3.40
C LEU A 85 9.75 -7.44 -3.21
N ASP A 86 9.02 -8.36 -2.59
CA ASP A 86 9.45 -9.76 -2.48
C ASP A 86 9.48 -10.39 -3.89
N PRO A 87 10.63 -10.92 -4.33
CA PRO A 87 10.75 -11.54 -5.65
C PRO A 87 9.72 -12.65 -5.89
N THR A 88 9.32 -13.37 -4.85
CA THR A 88 8.36 -14.47 -4.96
C THR A 88 6.91 -13.99 -5.19
N THR A 89 6.60 -12.75 -4.86
CA THR A 89 5.30 -12.14 -5.14
C THR A 89 5.09 -11.88 -6.62
N ALA A 90 6.16 -11.61 -7.36
CA ALA A 90 6.16 -11.32 -8.80
C ALA A 90 5.19 -10.19 -9.16
N ALA A 91 5.18 -9.11 -8.37
CA ALA A 91 4.35 -7.94 -8.61
C ALA A 91 4.83 -7.16 -9.83
N GLU A 92 3.98 -7.02 -10.84
CA GLU A 92 4.36 -6.34 -12.09
C GLU A 92 4.69 -4.86 -11.90
N TYR A 93 4.05 -4.19 -10.92
CA TYR A 93 4.26 -2.78 -10.62
C TYR A 93 5.23 -2.53 -9.46
N ALA A 94 6.03 -3.52 -9.08
CA ALA A 94 7.03 -3.37 -8.02
C ALA A 94 7.99 -2.18 -8.27
N PHE A 95 8.30 -1.86 -9.54
CA PHE A 95 9.18 -0.75 -9.90
C PHE A 95 8.67 0.63 -9.44
N ILE A 96 7.37 0.78 -9.15
CA ILE A 96 6.79 2.02 -8.62
C ILE A 96 7.31 2.30 -7.20
N LEU A 97 7.76 1.27 -6.47
CA LEU A 97 8.35 1.40 -5.14
C LEU A 97 9.88 1.63 -5.16
N TYR A 98 10.53 1.64 -6.31
CA TYR A 98 11.99 1.78 -6.41
C TYR A 98 12.56 3.11 -5.89
N PRO A 99 11.81 4.21 -5.77
CA PRO A 99 12.27 5.39 -5.02
C PRO A 99 12.61 5.13 -3.55
N ILE A 100 12.05 4.07 -2.94
CA ILE A 100 12.38 3.65 -1.58
C ILE A 100 13.80 3.06 -1.58
N LYS A 101 14.59 3.42 -0.58
CA LYS A 101 15.98 2.97 -0.46
C LYS A 101 16.08 1.44 -0.45
N ASN A 102 16.99 0.91 -1.25
CA ASN A 102 17.24 -0.52 -1.44
C ASN A 102 16.08 -1.31 -2.08
N ALA A 103 15.00 -0.66 -2.49
CA ALA A 103 13.83 -1.35 -3.02
C ALA A 103 14.13 -2.20 -4.26
N GLU A 104 14.86 -1.64 -5.23
CA GLU A 104 15.24 -2.37 -6.45
C GLU A 104 16.11 -3.59 -6.13
N ALA A 105 17.12 -3.44 -5.28
CA ALA A 105 18.01 -4.53 -4.88
C ALA A 105 17.26 -5.62 -4.12
N VAL A 106 16.34 -5.26 -3.24
CA VAL A 106 15.47 -6.23 -2.54
C VAL A 106 14.59 -6.97 -3.55
N ASN A 107 13.97 -6.27 -4.48
CA ASN A 107 13.09 -6.86 -5.49
C ASN A 107 13.85 -7.80 -6.45
N GLN A 108 15.11 -7.51 -6.75
CA GLN A 108 15.98 -8.36 -7.58
C GLN A 108 16.59 -9.54 -6.80
N GLY A 109 16.43 -9.60 -5.48
CA GLY A 109 16.98 -10.65 -4.63
C GLY A 109 18.44 -10.42 -4.21
N ASP A 110 19.00 -9.24 -4.50
CA ASP A 110 20.39 -8.89 -4.18
C ASP A 110 20.58 -8.51 -2.70
N LEU A 111 19.53 -8.02 -2.05
CA LEU A 111 19.49 -7.67 -0.63
C LEU A 111 18.30 -8.33 0.08
N PRO A 112 18.44 -8.65 1.38
CA PRO A 112 17.31 -9.16 2.15
C PRO A 112 16.29 -8.06 2.42
N LYS A 113 15.02 -8.44 2.63
CA LYS A 113 13.90 -7.52 2.88
C LYS A 113 14.11 -6.60 4.07
N GLU A 114 14.89 -7.02 5.05
CA GLU A 114 15.23 -6.24 6.26
C GLU A 114 16.04 -4.98 5.94
N MET A 115 16.64 -4.91 4.76
CA MET A 115 17.41 -3.75 4.29
C MET A 115 16.53 -2.70 3.57
N LEU A 116 15.24 -2.98 3.37
CA LEU A 116 14.33 -2.04 2.74
C LEU A 116 14.17 -0.78 3.61
N GLY A 117 14.23 0.38 2.98
CA GLY A 117 14.14 1.68 3.65
C GLY A 117 12.72 2.09 4.04
N VAL A 118 11.94 1.18 4.61
CA VAL A 118 10.63 1.46 5.20
C VAL A 118 10.55 0.85 6.59
N ARG A 119 10.04 1.62 7.57
CA ARG A 119 9.94 1.18 8.97
C ARG A 119 8.69 1.74 9.63
N ALA A 120 7.97 0.88 10.33
CA ALA A 120 6.98 1.31 11.30
C ALA A 120 7.71 1.65 12.62
N LEU A 121 7.83 2.93 12.94
CA LEU A 121 8.45 3.37 14.20
C LEU A 121 7.51 3.13 15.38
N SER A 122 6.21 3.14 15.13
CA SER A 122 5.13 2.80 16.06
C SER A 122 3.92 2.38 15.24
N ASP A 123 2.80 2.10 15.89
CA ASP A 123 1.54 1.80 15.20
C ASP A 123 1.06 2.98 14.32
N THR A 124 1.45 4.21 14.64
CA THR A 124 0.96 5.42 14.00
C THR A 124 2.01 6.20 13.22
N ILE A 125 3.27 5.77 13.20
CA ILE A 125 4.35 6.49 12.49
C ILE A 125 5.06 5.55 11.53
N LEU A 126 4.99 5.88 10.24
CA LEU A 126 5.69 5.21 9.17
C LEU A 126 6.82 6.09 8.64
N GLU A 127 8.03 5.57 8.65
CA GLU A 127 9.23 6.25 8.15
C GLU A 127 9.71 5.58 6.88
N VAL A 128 10.04 6.40 5.87
CA VAL A 128 10.54 5.94 4.57
C VAL A 128 11.85 6.65 4.27
N ASP A 129 12.88 5.89 3.91
CA ASP A 129 14.13 6.42 3.36
C ASP A 129 14.09 6.35 1.83
N PHE A 130 14.60 7.38 1.16
CA PHE A 130 14.67 7.43 -0.30
C PHE A 130 16.03 6.98 -0.82
N GLU A 131 16.02 6.31 -1.97
CA GLU A 131 17.25 6.01 -2.74
C GLU A 131 17.84 7.31 -3.31
N ARG A 132 16.96 8.23 -3.70
CA ARG A 132 17.30 9.56 -4.24
C ARG A 132 16.15 10.53 -3.92
N PRO A 133 16.40 11.87 -3.95
CA PRO A 133 15.32 12.82 -3.72
C PRO A 133 14.10 12.56 -4.59
N THR A 134 12.94 12.40 -3.95
CA THR A 134 11.68 12.05 -4.62
C THR A 134 10.57 12.99 -4.12
N PRO A 135 10.54 14.25 -4.57
CA PRO A 135 9.57 15.24 -4.10
C PRO A 135 8.11 14.90 -4.45
N TYR A 136 7.89 13.99 -5.41
CA TYR A 136 6.58 13.50 -5.84
C TYR A 136 6.13 12.20 -5.14
N PHE A 137 6.79 11.81 -4.06
CA PHE A 137 6.49 10.55 -3.36
C PHE A 137 5.04 10.51 -2.84
N ASP A 138 4.47 11.65 -2.47
CA ASP A 138 3.07 11.76 -2.06
C ASP A 138 2.10 11.29 -3.17
N LYS A 139 2.38 11.62 -4.41
CA LYS A 139 1.59 11.15 -5.57
C LYS A 139 1.71 9.64 -5.77
N LEU A 140 2.90 9.10 -5.58
CA LEU A 140 3.13 7.65 -5.64
C LEU A 140 2.38 6.93 -4.52
N ALA A 141 2.40 7.45 -3.32
CA ALA A 141 1.75 6.86 -2.15
C ALA A 141 0.21 6.78 -2.27
N ALA A 142 -0.38 7.53 -3.19
CA ALA A 142 -1.80 7.45 -3.53
C ALA A 142 -2.14 6.31 -4.50
N PHE A 143 -1.15 5.66 -5.09
CA PHE A 143 -1.34 4.58 -6.07
C PHE A 143 -1.70 3.26 -5.38
N ASN A 144 -2.52 2.43 -6.04
CA ASN A 144 -3.04 1.17 -5.48
C ASN A 144 -1.97 0.21 -4.98
N THR A 145 -0.81 0.17 -5.63
CA THR A 145 0.31 -0.71 -5.23
C THR A 145 0.87 -0.34 -3.85
N TYR A 146 0.64 0.87 -3.37
CA TYR A 146 1.03 1.33 -2.03
C TYR A 146 -0.03 1.09 -0.95
N PHE A 147 -1.15 0.45 -1.27
CA PHE A 147 -2.21 0.16 -0.29
C PHE A 147 -1.73 -0.79 0.81
N PRO A 148 -2.28 -0.67 2.03
CA PRO A 148 -1.88 -1.52 3.15
C PRO A 148 -2.43 -2.93 3.00
N VAL A 149 -1.74 -3.89 3.62
CA VAL A 149 -2.18 -5.28 3.78
C VAL A 149 -1.88 -5.69 5.21
N ARG A 150 -2.86 -6.29 5.90
CA ARG A 150 -2.66 -6.78 7.25
C ARG A 150 -2.08 -8.20 7.23
N GLU A 151 -0.91 -8.36 7.84
CA GLU A 151 -0.11 -9.59 7.79
C GLU A 151 -0.85 -10.82 8.32
N ASP A 152 -1.46 -10.74 9.51
CA ASP A 152 -2.17 -11.86 10.13
C ASP A 152 -3.35 -12.34 9.27
N PHE A 153 -4.11 -11.41 8.69
CA PHE A 153 -5.18 -11.76 7.76
C PHE A 153 -4.63 -12.36 6.46
N PHE A 154 -3.59 -11.77 5.88
CA PHE A 154 -2.94 -12.29 4.68
C PHE A 154 -2.51 -13.75 4.87
N GLU A 155 -1.84 -14.05 5.99
CA GLU A 155 -1.41 -15.41 6.32
C GLU A 155 -2.59 -16.38 6.48
N SER A 156 -3.70 -15.91 7.06
CA SER A 156 -4.91 -16.73 7.25
C SER A 156 -5.56 -17.17 5.94
N THR A 157 -5.31 -16.47 4.84
CA THR A 157 -5.88 -16.80 3.52
C THR A 157 -5.17 -17.95 2.82
N ASN A 158 -4.04 -18.42 3.33
CA ASN A 158 -3.25 -19.51 2.75
C ASN A 158 -2.97 -19.34 1.25
N GLY A 159 -2.54 -18.15 0.86
CA GLY A 159 -2.21 -17.82 -0.53
C GLY A 159 -3.39 -17.39 -1.41
N ARG A 160 -4.59 -17.27 -0.85
CA ARG A 160 -5.80 -16.85 -1.56
C ARG A 160 -6.19 -15.39 -1.32
N TYR A 161 -5.31 -14.57 -0.78
CA TYR A 161 -5.58 -13.15 -0.53
C TYR A 161 -6.06 -12.45 -1.81
N GLY A 162 -7.21 -11.78 -1.73
CA GLY A 162 -7.80 -11.05 -2.86
C GLY A 162 -8.48 -11.94 -3.92
N ALA A 163 -8.55 -13.27 -3.73
CA ALA A 163 -9.19 -14.17 -4.67
C ALA A 163 -10.72 -14.03 -4.68
N ASP A 164 -11.30 -13.75 -3.52
CA ASP A 164 -12.73 -13.54 -3.31
C ASP A 164 -12.94 -12.43 -2.28
N ALA A 165 -14.15 -11.91 -2.16
CA ALA A 165 -14.51 -10.88 -1.19
C ALA A 165 -14.23 -11.31 0.27
N ASP A 166 -14.39 -12.59 0.59
CA ASP A 166 -14.11 -13.15 1.92
C ASP A 166 -12.61 -13.30 2.21
N MET A 167 -11.77 -13.19 1.18
CA MET A 167 -10.32 -13.31 1.26
C MET A 167 -9.63 -11.95 1.20
N LEU A 168 -10.34 -10.88 1.51
CA LEU A 168 -9.84 -9.52 1.53
C LEU A 168 -10.42 -8.76 2.72
N LEU A 169 -9.58 -7.96 3.39
CA LEU A 169 -10.03 -6.92 4.31
C LEU A 169 -10.07 -5.58 3.59
N TYR A 170 -11.06 -4.79 3.93
CA TYR A 170 -11.27 -3.44 3.38
C TYR A 170 -10.96 -2.41 4.46
N ASN A 171 -10.42 -1.26 4.08
CA ASN A 171 -10.15 -0.14 4.97
C ASN A 171 -10.65 1.20 4.42
N GLY A 172 -11.38 1.18 3.33
CA GLY A 172 -11.97 2.35 2.70
C GLY A 172 -13.24 2.84 3.40
N PRO A 173 -13.85 3.92 2.86
CA PRO A 173 -15.03 4.57 3.46
C PRO A 173 -16.33 3.77 3.31
N TYR A 174 -16.29 2.64 2.66
CA TYR A 174 -17.48 1.82 2.37
C TYR A 174 -17.41 0.43 2.99
#